data_68041fe5eb71e7bee02740ce8917e843
#
_entry.id   68041fe5eb71e7bee02740ce8917e843
#
_cell.length_a   1.000
_cell.length_b   1.000
_cell.length_c   1.000
_cell.angle_alpha   90.00
_cell.angle_beta   90.00
_cell.angle_gamma   90.00
#
_symmetry.space_group_name_H-M   'P 1'
#
loop_
_entity.id
_entity.type
_entity.pdbx_description
1 polymer ?
#
loop_
_entity_poly.entity_id
_entity_poly.type
_entity_poly.pdbx_seq_one_letter_code
_entity_poly.pdbx_strand_id
1 'polypeptide(L)'
;MRRWGSVLLLAILAALWLFPEWFGLSSGRPSRTVDGTTVIVRDGDTLTIGGQDYRLHGIDAPEYSQICKTAAGTDWPCGKDARTGLVAFLKDRIITCEERARDKYGRIVATCLDDQKTDVARSMIERGLAVSFGGFAEGPYAFEESQAKAARRGLWQGVFDPPSSWRTAHPRTPARTPIANR
;
A
#
# COMPACT_ATOMS: atom_id res chain seq x y z
N MET A 1 49.80 29.74 -16.81
CA MET A 1 48.52 29.39 -17.42
C MET A 1 47.84 28.12 -16.81
N ARG A 2 48.20 27.63 -15.60
CA ARG A 2 47.71 26.34 -15.03
C ARG A 2 46.62 26.45 -13.93
N ARG A 3 46.22 27.62 -13.51
CA ARG A 3 45.31 27.80 -12.33
C ARG A 3 43.82 27.86 -12.67
N TRP A 4 43.45 28.09 -13.93
CA TRP A 4 42.05 28.25 -14.33
C TRP A 4 41.31 26.90 -14.48
N GLY A 5 42.03 25.81 -14.82
CA GLY A 5 41.45 24.47 -14.92
C GLY A 5 40.94 23.96 -13.58
N SER A 6 41.64 24.26 -12.47
CA SER A 6 41.24 23.79 -11.14
C SER A 6 39.96 24.49 -10.62
N VAL A 7 39.80 25.77 -10.96
CA VAL A 7 38.62 26.55 -10.58
C VAL A 7 37.38 26.10 -11.34
N LEU A 8 37.52 25.80 -12.64
CA LEU A 8 36.45 25.24 -13.47
C LEU A 8 36.01 23.84 -12.99
N LEU A 9 36.96 23.00 -12.63
CA LEU A 9 36.65 21.67 -12.10
C LEU A 9 35.89 21.73 -10.79
N LEU A 10 36.29 22.62 -9.87
CA LEU A 10 35.59 22.79 -8.59
C LEU A 10 34.20 23.41 -8.77
N ALA A 11 34.00 24.30 -9.74
CA ALA A 11 32.70 24.86 -10.06
C ALA A 11 31.75 23.79 -10.64
N ILE A 12 32.24 22.91 -11.50
CA ILE A 12 31.47 21.78 -12.05
C ILE A 12 31.10 20.80 -10.94
N LEU A 13 32.02 20.44 -10.06
CA LEU A 13 31.76 19.56 -8.93
C LEU A 13 30.77 20.17 -7.93
N ALA A 14 30.87 21.47 -7.67
CA ALA A 14 29.91 22.19 -6.83
C ALA A 14 28.53 22.26 -7.49
N ALA A 15 28.45 22.47 -8.81
CA ALA A 15 27.19 22.46 -9.56
C ALA A 15 26.53 21.07 -9.55
N LEU A 16 27.27 19.99 -9.67
CA LEU A 16 26.80 18.61 -9.55
C LEU A 16 26.24 18.31 -8.14
N TRP A 17 26.79 18.94 -7.12
CA TRP A 17 26.38 18.76 -5.73
C TRP A 17 25.17 19.62 -5.34
N LEU A 18 25.10 20.85 -5.86
CA LEU A 18 24.07 21.82 -5.53
C LEU A 18 22.82 21.69 -6.42
N PHE A 19 22.96 21.13 -7.63
CA PHE A 19 21.87 21.01 -8.60
C PHE A 19 21.86 19.61 -9.22
N PRO A 20 21.66 18.52 -8.43
CA PRO A 20 21.67 17.16 -8.95
C PRO A 20 20.56 16.91 -10.00
N GLU A 21 19.44 17.64 -9.91
CA GLU A 21 18.33 17.52 -10.84
C GLU A 21 18.65 17.99 -12.26
N TRP A 22 19.56 18.95 -12.41
CA TRP A 22 19.98 19.49 -13.71
C TRP A 22 20.84 18.49 -14.50
N PHE A 23 21.45 17.55 -13.80
CA PHE A 23 22.31 16.52 -14.42
C PHE A 23 21.63 15.13 -14.49
N GLY A 24 20.31 15.06 -14.28
CA GLY A 24 19.57 13.80 -14.31
C GLY A 24 19.98 12.79 -13.21
N LEU A 25 20.67 13.27 -12.17
CA LEU A 25 21.09 12.47 -11.01
C LEU A 25 19.99 12.36 -9.95
N SER A 26 18.76 12.71 -10.32
CA SER A 26 17.59 12.47 -9.48
C SER A 26 17.41 10.96 -9.33
N SER A 27 17.77 10.43 -8.17
CA SER A 27 17.49 9.05 -7.78
C SER A 27 15.99 8.90 -7.49
N GLY A 28 15.17 9.00 -8.54
CA GLY A 28 13.75 8.70 -8.44
C GLY A 28 13.56 7.30 -7.89
N ARG A 29 12.64 7.14 -6.92
CA ARG A 29 12.27 5.80 -6.45
C ARG A 29 11.69 4.99 -7.61
N PRO A 30 11.97 3.67 -7.68
CA PRO A 30 11.35 2.83 -8.69
C PRO A 30 9.83 2.97 -8.66
N SER A 31 9.25 3.24 -9.82
CA SER A 31 7.80 3.38 -9.96
C SER A 31 7.28 2.50 -11.10
N ARG A 32 6.03 2.04 -10.96
CA ARG A 32 5.35 1.25 -11.99
C ARG A 32 3.97 1.79 -12.24
N THR A 33 3.69 2.09 -13.51
CA THR A 33 2.37 2.52 -13.98
C THR A 33 1.68 1.39 -14.72
N VAL A 34 0.42 1.14 -14.40
CA VAL A 34 -0.41 0.07 -14.98
C VAL A 34 -1.85 0.50 -15.13
N ASP A 35 -2.57 -0.14 -16.06
CA ASP A 35 -4.03 -0.11 -16.08
C ASP A 35 -4.56 -0.91 -14.89
N GLY A 36 -5.40 -0.29 -14.06
CA GLY A 36 -5.97 -0.90 -12.86
C GLY A 36 -6.80 -2.14 -13.13
N THR A 37 -7.38 -2.28 -14.34
CA THR A 37 -8.11 -3.49 -14.74
C THR A 37 -7.21 -4.72 -14.90
N THR A 38 -5.91 -4.52 -15.12
CA THR A 38 -4.91 -5.60 -15.22
C THR A 38 -4.30 -6.00 -13.88
N VAL A 39 -4.63 -5.27 -12.81
CA VAL A 39 -4.13 -5.54 -11.46
C VAL A 39 -4.91 -6.68 -10.83
N ILE A 40 -4.20 -7.67 -10.29
CA ILE A 40 -4.82 -8.73 -9.50
C ILE A 40 -4.86 -8.28 -8.04
N VAL A 41 -6.06 -8.09 -7.50
CA VAL A 41 -6.24 -7.76 -6.08
C VAL A 41 -6.30 -9.05 -5.26
N ARG A 42 -5.38 -9.21 -4.31
CA ARG A 42 -5.32 -10.37 -3.41
C ARG A 42 -6.30 -10.22 -2.24
N ASP A 43 -6.18 -9.09 -1.54
CA ASP A 43 -6.97 -8.66 -0.40
C ASP A 43 -7.12 -7.13 -0.41
N GLY A 44 -7.57 -6.52 0.68
CA GLY A 44 -7.84 -5.08 0.73
C GLY A 44 -6.59 -4.19 0.74
N ASP A 45 -5.38 -4.73 0.82
CA ASP A 45 -4.12 -3.97 0.86
C ASP A 45 -2.98 -4.55 0.00
N THR A 46 -3.24 -5.64 -0.72
CA THR A 46 -2.21 -6.33 -1.52
C THR A 46 -2.64 -6.49 -2.97
N LEU A 47 -1.78 -6.00 -3.87
CA LEU A 47 -1.93 -6.02 -5.32
C LEU A 47 -0.86 -6.89 -5.95
N THR A 48 -1.18 -7.59 -7.06
CA THR A 48 -0.17 -8.23 -7.92
C THR A 48 -0.15 -7.52 -9.26
N ILE A 49 1.01 -6.97 -9.64
CA ILE A 49 1.24 -6.23 -10.88
C ILE A 49 2.39 -6.91 -11.61
N GLY A 50 2.11 -7.49 -12.79
CA GLY A 50 3.12 -8.18 -13.59
C GLY A 50 3.82 -9.33 -12.84
N GLY A 51 3.08 -10.05 -11.98
CA GLY A 51 3.61 -11.17 -11.19
C GLY A 51 4.34 -10.77 -9.89
N GLN A 52 4.52 -9.47 -9.62
CA GLN A 52 5.13 -8.97 -8.40
C GLN A 52 4.07 -8.48 -7.43
N ASP A 53 4.16 -8.87 -6.15
CA ASP A 53 3.23 -8.42 -5.11
C ASP A 53 3.65 -7.06 -4.53
N TYR A 54 2.67 -6.17 -4.46
CA TYR A 54 2.75 -4.83 -3.88
C TYR A 54 1.81 -4.75 -2.68
N ARG A 55 2.33 -4.31 -1.54
CA ARG A 55 1.53 -3.98 -0.36
C ARG A 55 1.35 -2.47 -0.27
N LEU A 56 0.12 -2.01 -0.15
CA LEU A 56 -0.18 -0.59 0.03
C LEU A 56 0.45 -0.09 1.34
N HIS A 57 1.23 0.99 1.21
CA HIS A 57 1.94 1.59 2.34
C HIS A 57 0.96 2.22 3.34
N GLY A 58 1.21 2.00 4.62
CA GLY A 58 0.55 2.73 5.71
C GLY A 58 -0.84 2.23 6.11
N ILE A 59 -1.33 1.13 5.51
CA ILE A 59 -2.62 0.53 5.87
C ILE A 59 -2.52 -0.96 6.19
N ASP A 60 -3.54 -1.47 6.88
CA ASP A 60 -3.74 -2.89 7.15
C ASP A 60 -5.23 -3.23 6.93
N ALA A 61 -5.53 -4.06 5.95
CA ALA A 61 -6.89 -4.43 5.61
C ALA A 61 -7.26 -5.80 6.20
N PRO A 62 -8.55 -6.08 6.41
CA PRO A 62 -9.02 -7.40 6.77
C PRO A 62 -8.56 -8.45 5.77
N GLU A 63 -8.12 -9.60 6.28
CA GLU A 63 -7.78 -10.76 5.45
C GLU A 63 -9.02 -11.22 4.66
N TYR A 64 -8.83 -11.75 3.46
CA TYR A 64 -9.93 -12.15 2.56
C TYR A 64 -11.02 -13.00 3.22
N SER A 65 -10.63 -13.91 4.12
CA SER A 65 -11.54 -14.81 4.85
C SER A 65 -12.03 -14.22 6.18
N GLN A 66 -11.63 -13.01 6.54
CA GLN A 66 -12.03 -12.40 7.80
C GLN A 66 -13.52 -12.06 7.80
N ILE A 67 -14.18 -12.43 8.89
CA ILE A 67 -15.57 -12.10 9.19
C ILE A 67 -15.60 -11.07 10.32
N CYS A 68 -16.38 -10.03 10.13
CA CYS A 68 -16.66 -8.98 11.12
C CYS A 68 -18.13 -9.06 11.54
N LYS A 69 -18.55 -8.20 12.48
CA LYS A 69 -19.95 -8.03 12.87
C LYS A 69 -20.46 -6.68 12.41
N THR A 70 -21.67 -6.65 11.88
CA THR A 70 -22.38 -5.42 11.59
C THR A 70 -22.83 -4.71 12.88
N ALA A 71 -23.39 -3.51 12.78
CA ALA A 71 -24.02 -2.83 13.92
C ALA A 71 -25.15 -3.65 14.58
N ALA A 72 -25.82 -4.52 13.81
CA ALA A 72 -26.86 -5.41 14.30
C ALA A 72 -26.31 -6.73 14.88
N GLY A 73 -24.99 -6.91 14.93
CA GLY A 73 -24.32 -8.11 15.44
C GLY A 73 -24.32 -9.31 14.47
N THR A 74 -24.77 -9.12 13.23
CA THR A 74 -24.78 -10.18 12.21
C THR A 74 -23.41 -10.34 11.57
N ASP A 75 -23.08 -11.54 11.09
CA ASP A 75 -21.83 -11.81 10.38
C ASP A 75 -21.76 -11.05 9.06
N TRP A 76 -20.59 -10.48 8.79
CA TRP A 76 -20.30 -9.70 7.59
C TRP A 76 -18.92 -10.06 7.03
N PRO A 77 -18.81 -10.47 5.76
CA PRO A 77 -17.55 -10.86 5.16
C PRO A 77 -16.67 -9.64 4.82
N CYS A 78 -16.22 -8.92 5.84
CA CYS A 78 -15.51 -7.64 5.73
C CYS A 78 -14.22 -7.75 4.90
N GLY A 79 -13.51 -8.89 4.92
CA GLY A 79 -12.34 -9.09 4.10
C GLY A 79 -12.67 -9.18 2.61
N LYS A 80 -13.78 -9.83 2.25
CA LYS A 80 -14.25 -9.86 0.85
C LYS A 80 -14.69 -8.47 0.38
N ASP A 81 -15.36 -7.73 1.25
CA ASP A 81 -15.81 -6.36 0.92
C ASP A 81 -14.63 -5.40 0.79
N ALA A 82 -13.60 -5.51 1.64
CA ALA A 82 -12.37 -4.74 1.49
C ALA A 82 -11.70 -5.02 0.13
N ARG A 83 -11.56 -6.29 -0.25
CA ARG A 83 -11.03 -6.67 -1.57
C ARG A 83 -11.89 -6.12 -2.71
N THR A 84 -13.21 -6.28 -2.63
CA THR A 84 -14.15 -5.78 -3.65
C THR A 84 -14.10 -4.27 -3.77
N GLY A 85 -14.00 -3.55 -2.65
CA GLY A 85 -13.85 -2.10 -2.62
C GLY A 85 -12.56 -1.63 -3.30
N LEU A 86 -11.46 -2.36 -3.12
CA LEU A 86 -10.20 -2.07 -3.81
C LEU A 86 -10.30 -2.34 -5.32
N VAL A 87 -10.89 -3.47 -5.72
CA VAL A 87 -11.14 -3.76 -7.15
C VAL A 87 -11.99 -2.65 -7.79
N ALA A 88 -13.06 -2.22 -7.14
CA ALA A 88 -13.93 -1.16 -7.63
C ALA A 88 -13.22 0.20 -7.73
N PHE A 89 -12.28 0.48 -6.82
CA PHE A 89 -11.48 1.71 -6.89
C PHE A 89 -10.53 1.69 -8.09
N LEU A 90 -9.86 0.56 -8.34
CA LEU A 90 -8.84 0.44 -9.40
C LEU A 90 -9.44 0.39 -10.81
N LYS A 91 -10.70 -0.05 -10.92
CA LYS A 91 -11.37 -0.21 -12.20
C LYS A 91 -11.38 1.10 -12.99
N ASP A 92 -11.02 1.00 -14.28
CA ASP A 92 -11.01 2.11 -15.25
C ASP A 92 -10.08 3.28 -14.86
N ARG A 93 -9.02 3.00 -14.08
CA ARG A 93 -8.02 3.99 -13.64
C ARG A 93 -6.61 3.56 -14.04
N ILE A 94 -5.76 4.52 -14.30
CA ILE A 94 -4.32 4.29 -14.44
C ILE A 94 -3.68 4.47 -13.07
N ILE A 95 -2.98 3.43 -12.60
CA ILE A 95 -2.39 3.39 -11.27
C ILE A 95 -0.87 3.46 -11.38
N THR A 96 -0.26 4.39 -10.64
CA THR A 96 1.20 4.51 -10.51
C THR A 96 1.59 4.19 -9.08
N CYS A 97 2.36 3.12 -8.89
CA CYS A 97 2.89 2.69 -7.59
C CYS A 97 4.38 3.04 -7.50
N GLU A 98 4.77 3.78 -6.47
CA GLU A 98 6.14 4.13 -6.14
C GLU A 98 6.62 3.25 -4.98
N GLU A 99 7.73 2.53 -5.17
CA GLU A 99 8.35 1.67 -4.14
C GLU A 99 8.85 2.52 -2.97
N ARG A 100 8.47 2.16 -1.75
CA ARG A 100 8.94 2.77 -0.50
C ARG A 100 9.94 1.89 0.24
N ALA A 101 9.66 0.58 0.26
CA ALA A 101 10.45 -0.43 0.97
C ALA A 101 10.15 -1.83 0.42
N ARG A 102 10.83 -2.82 0.97
CA ARG A 102 10.46 -4.23 0.83
C ARG A 102 10.19 -4.82 2.21
N ASP A 103 9.15 -5.62 2.30
CA ASP A 103 8.85 -6.31 3.54
C ASP A 103 9.64 -7.64 3.68
N LYS A 104 9.54 -8.25 4.85
CA LYS A 104 10.22 -9.53 5.15
C LYS A 104 9.78 -10.72 4.29
N TYR A 105 8.71 -10.57 3.52
CA TYR A 105 8.20 -11.59 2.59
C TYR A 105 8.58 -11.30 1.13
N GLY A 106 9.37 -10.24 0.89
CA GLY A 106 9.82 -9.84 -0.44
C GLY A 106 8.79 -9.02 -1.25
N ARG A 107 7.63 -8.65 -0.66
CA ARG A 107 6.65 -7.79 -1.31
C ARG A 107 7.18 -6.36 -1.35
N ILE A 108 6.87 -5.64 -2.41
CA ILE A 108 7.14 -4.21 -2.53
C ILE A 108 6.11 -3.45 -1.69
N VAL A 109 6.55 -2.70 -0.68
CA VAL A 109 5.70 -1.74 0.04
C VAL A 109 5.68 -0.46 -0.78
N ALA A 110 4.50 -0.03 -1.25
CA ALA A 110 4.39 1.07 -2.20
C ALA A 110 3.27 2.06 -1.84
N THR A 111 3.50 3.33 -2.19
CA THR A 111 2.42 4.31 -2.31
C THR A 111 1.88 4.26 -3.73
N CYS A 112 0.59 4.02 -3.90
CA CYS A 112 -0.07 3.94 -5.19
C CYS A 112 -1.05 5.09 -5.36
N LEU A 113 -0.93 5.81 -6.46
CA LEU A 113 -1.81 6.93 -6.82
C LEU A 113 -2.54 6.60 -8.13
N ASP A 114 -3.77 7.06 -8.28
CA ASP A 114 -4.44 7.04 -9.57
C ASP A 114 -3.99 8.22 -10.46
N ASP A 115 -4.53 8.30 -11.68
CA ASP A 115 -4.28 9.36 -12.65
C ASP A 115 -4.74 10.74 -12.18
N GLN A 116 -5.67 10.82 -11.23
CA GLN A 116 -6.12 12.04 -10.57
C GLN A 116 -5.28 12.38 -9.31
N LYS A 117 -4.19 11.62 -9.04
CA LYS A 117 -3.35 11.74 -7.85
C LYS A 117 -4.06 11.38 -6.54
N THR A 118 -5.15 10.63 -6.60
CA THR A 118 -5.83 10.09 -5.43
C THR A 118 -5.02 8.93 -4.88
N ASP A 119 -4.71 8.97 -3.58
CA ASP A 119 -4.01 7.88 -2.90
C ASP A 119 -4.96 6.69 -2.66
N VAL A 120 -4.58 5.53 -3.22
CA VAL A 120 -5.35 4.28 -3.11
C VAL A 120 -5.53 3.87 -1.66
N ALA A 121 -4.47 3.93 -0.85
CA ALA A 121 -4.51 3.55 0.57
C ALA A 121 -5.42 4.49 1.37
N ARG A 122 -5.32 5.81 1.15
CA ARG A 122 -6.22 6.80 1.75
C ARG A 122 -7.68 6.49 1.45
N SER A 123 -8.01 6.20 0.19
CA SER A 123 -9.38 5.87 -0.22
C SER A 123 -9.94 4.64 0.51
N MET A 124 -9.09 3.64 0.78
CA MET A 124 -9.49 2.46 1.56
C MET A 124 -9.80 2.82 3.02
N ILE A 125 -8.99 3.69 3.65
CA ILE A 125 -9.21 4.17 5.01
C ILE A 125 -10.49 5.00 5.11
N GLU A 126 -10.69 5.97 4.21
CA GLU A 126 -11.87 6.84 4.18
C GLU A 126 -13.18 6.08 4.07
N ARG A 127 -13.16 4.93 3.40
CA ARG A 127 -14.31 4.01 3.28
C ARG A 127 -14.44 3.07 4.48
N GLY A 128 -13.47 3.05 5.40
CA GLY A 128 -13.43 2.10 6.51
C GLY A 128 -13.17 0.66 6.06
N LEU A 129 -12.49 0.46 4.92
CA LEU A 129 -12.15 -0.86 4.38
C LEU A 129 -10.77 -1.35 4.81
N ALA A 130 -10.00 -0.50 5.50
CA ALA A 130 -8.72 -0.79 6.11
C ALA A 130 -8.54 0.06 7.37
N VAL A 131 -7.54 -0.27 8.19
CA VAL A 131 -7.09 0.52 9.34
C VAL A 131 -5.73 1.13 9.05
N SER A 132 -5.44 2.30 9.64
CA SER A 132 -4.13 2.94 9.52
C SER A 132 -3.07 2.10 10.24
N PHE A 133 -1.97 1.80 9.55
CA PHE A 133 -0.88 1.00 10.11
C PHE A 133 -0.01 1.87 11.02
N GLY A 134 0.28 1.38 12.22
CA GLY A 134 1.03 2.12 13.25
C GLY A 134 0.21 2.45 14.49
N GLY A 135 -1.06 2.02 14.53
CA GLY A 135 -1.99 2.27 15.65
C GLY A 135 -2.90 3.49 15.42
N PHE A 136 -3.95 3.56 16.21
CA PHE A 136 -5.11 4.43 15.99
C PHE A 136 -4.85 5.94 16.06
N ALA A 137 -3.66 6.40 16.43
CA ALA A 137 -3.37 7.83 16.59
C ALA A 137 -2.12 8.31 15.83
N GLU A 138 -1.29 7.43 15.29
CA GLU A 138 0.06 7.77 14.80
C GLU A 138 0.33 7.34 13.35
N GLY A 139 -0.59 6.63 12.72
CA GLY A 139 -0.43 6.17 11.34
C GLY A 139 -0.57 7.31 10.32
N PRO A 140 -0.05 7.12 9.09
CA PRO A 140 -0.06 8.17 8.06
C PRO A 140 -1.47 8.61 7.65
N TYR A 141 -2.50 7.83 7.97
CA TYR A 141 -3.91 8.09 7.65
C TYR A 141 -4.79 8.18 8.92
N ALA A 142 -4.22 8.57 10.06
CA ALA A 142 -4.95 8.66 11.34
C ALA A 142 -6.13 9.63 11.29
N PHE A 143 -6.00 10.72 10.53
CA PHE A 143 -7.06 11.70 10.35
C PHE A 143 -8.25 11.11 9.56
N GLU A 144 -8.00 10.51 8.41
CA GLU A 144 -9.02 9.85 7.57
C GLU A 144 -9.69 8.69 8.32
N GLU A 145 -8.92 7.93 9.09
CA GLU A 145 -9.46 6.87 9.94
C GLU A 145 -10.40 7.43 11.01
N SER A 146 -10.03 8.55 11.65
CA SER A 146 -10.90 9.21 12.64
C SER A 146 -12.23 9.63 12.04
N GLN A 147 -12.22 10.13 10.81
CA GLN A 147 -13.44 10.49 10.07
C GLN A 147 -14.28 9.26 9.72
N ALA A 148 -13.64 8.16 9.27
CA ALA A 148 -14.33 6.91 8.97
C ALA A 148 -15.02 6.34 10.23
N LYS A 149 -14.34 6.41 11.40
CA LYS A 149 -14.89 6.03 12.71
C LYS A 149 -16.09 6.88 13.10
N ALA A 150 -15.97 8.20 13.05
CA ALA A 150 -17.04 9.12 13.39
C ALA A 150 -18.30 8.89 12.54
N ALA A 151 -18.09 8.59 11.24
CA ALA A 151 -19.17 8.31 10.30
C ALA A 151 -19.61 6.82 10.29
N ARG A 152 -19.03 5.96 11.13
CA ARG A 152 -19.33 4.51 11.21
C ARG A 152 -19.23 3.81 9.85
N ARG A 153 -18.23 4.14 9.03
CA ARG A 153 -18.06 3.56 7.70
C ARG A 153 -17.37 2.18 7.77
N GLY A 154 -17.80 1.26 6.93
CA GLY A 154 -17.16 -0.04 6.76
C GLY A 154 -16.95 -0.78 8.09
N LEU A 155 -15.71 -1.08 8.45
CA LEU A 155 -15.32 -1.77 9.70
C LEU A 155 -15.87 -1.08 10.95
N TRP A 156 -16.00 0.24 10.92
CA TRP A 156 -16.40 1.06 12.06
C TRP A 156 -17.93 1.05 12.33
N GLN A 157 -18.72 0.38 11.49
CA GLN A 157 -20.16 0.20 11.72
C GLN A 157 -20.46 -0.80 12.84
N GLY A 158 -19.55 -1.69 13.17
CA GLY A 158 -19.78 -2.77 14.13
C GLY A 158 -18.52 -3.17 14.87
N VAL A 159 -18.32 -4.49 15.07
CA VAL A 159 -17.18 -5.04 15.79
C VAL A 159 -16.32 -5.88 14.84
N PHE A 160 -15.02 -5.69 14.92
CA PHE A 160 -14.04 -6.45 14.17
C PHE A 160 -12.75 -6.65 14.97
N ASP A 161 -12.06 -7.74 14.73
CA ASP A 161 -10.70 -7.93 15.20
C ASP A 161 -9.76 -7.12 14.29
N PRO A 162 -8.79 -6.35 14.84
CA PRO A 162 -7.75 -5.75 14.03
C PRO A 162 -7.10 -6.80 13.10
N PRO A 163 -6.84 -6.50 11.80
CA PRO A 163 -6.31 -7.48 10.86
C PRO A 163 -5.06 -8.21 11.35
N SER A 164 -4.15 -7.49 12.04
CA SER A 164 -2.95 -8.07 12.65
C SER A 164 -3.28 -9.09 13.75
N SER A 165 -4.26 -8.80 14.60
CA SER A 165 -4.72 -9.72 15.67
C SER A 165 -5.41 -10.94 15.08
N TRP A 166 -6.24 -10.73 14.04
CA TRP A 166 -6.92 -11.82 13.34
C TRP A 166 -5.90 -12.79 12.71
N ARG A 167 -4.84 -12.28 12.04
CA ARG A 167 -3.76 -13.12 11.49
C ARG A 167 -3.05 -13.94 12.55
N THR A 168 -2.85 -13.37 13.73
CA THR A 168 -2.21 -14.08 14.85
C THR A 168 -3.08 -15.25 15.35
N ALA A 169 -4.40 -15.04 15.40
CA ALA A 169 -5.37 -16.07 15.81
C ALA A 169 -5.63 -17.13 14.72
N HIS A 170 -5.39 -16.78 13.44
CA HIS A 170 -5.63 -17.64 12.27
C HIS A 170 -4.35 -17.81 11.44
N PRO A 171 -3.31 -18.47 11.96
CA PRO A 171 -2.06 -18.64 11.23
C PRO A 171 -2.30 -19.45 9.94
N ARG A 172 -1.74 -18.96 8.83
CA ARG A 172 -1.78 -19.70 7.55
C ARG A 172 -1.03 -21.02 7.73
N THR A 173 -1.70 -22.15 7.50
CA THR A 173 -1.01 -23.44 7.43
C THR A 173 0.02 -23.37 6.30
N PRO A 174 1.31 -23.69 6.56
CA PRO A 174 2.30 -23.76 5.48
C PRO A 174 1.80 -24.73 4.41
N ALA A 175 1.91 -24.34 3.14
CA ALA A 175 1.63 -25.26 2.05
C ALA A 175 2.47 -26.53 2.29
N ARG A 176 1.82 -27.72 2.35
CA ARG A 176 2.54 -28.99 2.43
C ARG A 176 3.53 -29.04 1.28
N THR A 177 4.81 -29.05 1.60
CA THR A 177 5.86 -29.34 0.62
C THR A 177 5.51 -30.70 0.02
N PRO A 178 5.39 -30.83 -1.33
CA PRO A 178 5.18 -32.14 -1.92
C PRO A 178 6.31 -33.05 -1.46
N ILE A 179 5.96 -34.18 -0.85
CA ILE A 179 6.95 -35.20 -0.51
C ILE A 179 7.49 -35.70 -1.87
N ALA A 180 8.75 -35.36 -2.16
CA ALA A 180 9.44 -35.94 -3.32
C ALA A 180 9.47 -37.45 -3.11
N ASN A 181 8.64 -38.17 -3.85
CA ASN A 181 8.75 -39.64 -3.92
C ASN A 181 10.15 -39.97 -4.48
N ARG A 182 10.97 -40.59 -3.64
CA ARG A 182 12.21 -41.25 -4.06
C ARG A 182 11.86 -42.59 -4.68
#